data_79c9535c5811bf6869d90f44ed3d47f6
#
_entry.id   79c9535c5811bf6869d90f44ed3d47f6
#
_cell.length_a   1.000
_cell.length_b   1.000
_cell.length_c   1.000
_cell.angle_alpha   90.00
_cell.angle_beta   90.00
_cell.angle_gamma   90.00
#
_symmetry.space_group_name_H-M   'P 1'
#
loop_
_entity.id
_entity.type
_entity.pdbx_description
1 polymer ?
#
loop_
_entity_poly.entity_id
_entity_poly.type
_entity_poly.pdbx_seq_one_letter_code
_entity_poly.pdbx_strand_id
1 'polypeptide(L)'
;AYHIAKKYGGDVRLLEAGHFGFASSGRNAGFCCLPATKLSINQLIKKFGIDETKKFFASQIEGVDLLASLIADNNIECEKIGTGNLDVAHHPSSSEELKEWGNDLQKHFGINTKWIPKEEFDEIGHQSTEQFGAIFTEAGFAMNPMAFLNGFANATVDAGAQLYSHSRVKKWERNGKHKLITEEGSLTCDKVVVATNGYTDESLHPSFANRMIPVLSNIIVTREMSEDEFKMQNYKTLNPICNSREILYYYRRMPSNRMLFGT
;
A
#
# COMPACT_ATOMS: atom_id res chain seq x y z
N ALA A 1 0.12 16.96 -1.97
CA ALA A 1 0.88 18.21 -1.75
C ALA A 1 2.19 18.20 -2.55
N TYR A 2 3.07 17.20 -2.35
CA TYR A 2 4.41 17.13 -2.99
C TYR A 2 4.38 17.41 -4.50
N HIS A 3 3.66 16.58 -5.28
CA HIS A 3 3.63 16.72 -6.74
C HIS A 3 3.04 18.05 -7.20
N ILE A 4 2.07 18.60 -6.47
CA ILE A 4 1.47 19.89 -6.79
C ILE A 4 2.49 21.00 -6.55
N ALA A 5 3.15 21.00 -5.39
CA ALA A 5 4.17 22.00 -5.07
C ALA A 5 5.35 21.93 -6.04
N LYS A 6 5.88 20.74 -6.28
CA LYS A 6 7.03 20.52 -7.18
C LYS A 6 6.75 20.90 -8.64
N LYS A 7 5.54 20.57 -9.14
CA LYS A 7 5.21 20.78 -10.56
C LYS A 7 4.69 22.17 -10.87
N TYR A 8 3.88 22.74 -9.99
CA TYR A 8 3.17 23.99 -10.28
C TYR A 8 3.60 25.14 -9.38
N GLY A 9 4.34 24.89 -8.31
CA GLY A 9 4.63 25.89 -7.30
C GLY A 9 3.34 26.37 -6.58
N GLY A 10 3.38 27.58 -6.08
CA GLY A 10 2.23 28.24 -5.46
C GLY A 10 2.04 27.89 -3.98
N ASP A 11 0.98 28.41 -3.39
CA ASP A 11 0.65 28.21 -1.97
C ASP A 11 -0.11 26.88 -1.79
N VAL A 12 0.62 25.83 -1.53
CA VAL A 12 0.08 24.49 -1.27
C VAL A 12 0.11 24.18 0.21
N ARG A 13 -1.05 23.97 0.82
CA ARG A 13 -1.20 23.70 2.24
C ARG A 13 -1.90 22.37 2.47
N LEU A 14 -1.40 21.58 3.40
CA LEU A 14 -1.99 20.31 3.83
C LEU A 14 -2.40 20.43 5.29
N LEU A 15 -3.66 20.15 5.59
CA LEU A 15 -4.21 20.10 6.94
C LEU A 15 -4.43 18.63 7.31
N GLU A 16 -3.77 18.18 8.36
CA GLU A 16 -3.90 16.83 8.93
C GLU A 16 -4.58 16.91 10.30
N ALA A 17 -5.57 16.05 10.53
CA ALA A 17 -6.36 16.07 11.77
C ALA A 17 -5.56 15.65 13.01
N GLY A 18 -4.62 14.74 12.85
CA GLY A 18 -3.72 14.28 13.91
C GLY A 18 -2.26 14.67 13.65
N HIS A 19 -1.33 13.83 14.08
CA HIS A 19 0.05 13.88 13.62
C HIS A 19 0.16 13.19 12.25
N PHE A 20 1.16 13.55 11.46
CA PHE A 20 1.37 12.91 10.15
C PHE A 20 1.60 11.41 10.33
N GLY A 21 0.83 10.60 9.59
CA GLY A 21 0.87 9.15 9.69
C GLY A 21 -0.01 8.54 10.80
N PHE A 22 -0.77 9.34 11.53
CA PHE A 22 -1.69 8.82 12.54
C PHE A 22 -2.69 7.81 11.99
N ALA A 23 -3.20 8.04 10.79
CA ALA A 23 -4.20 7.20 10.13
C ALA A 23 -3.55 6.03 9.34
N SER A 24 -4.28 5.45 8.39
CA SER A 24 -3.87 4.27 7.62
C SER A 24 -2.57 4.47 6.82
N SER A 25 -2.20 5.70 6.44
CA SER A 25 -0.97 5.96 5.69
C SER A 25 0.29 5.55 6.45
N GLY A 26 0.32 5.70 7.77
CA GLY A 26 1.44 5.28 8.62
C GLY A 26 1.22 3.93 9.33
N ARG A 27 0.03 3.32 9.20
CA ARG A 27 -0.38 2.12 9.95
C ARG A 27 -0.81 0.97 9.05
N ASN A 28 -0.15 0.80 7.91
CA ASN A 28 -0.37 -0.32 7.00
C ASN A 28 0.84 -1.27 7.02
N ALA A 29 0.75 -2.38 6.31
CA ALA A 29 1.82 -3.39 6.27
C ALA A 29 3.08 -2.92 5.53
N GLY A 30 3.02 -1.81 4.80
CA GLY A 30 4.12 -1.31 4.00
C GLY A 30 4.39 -2.14 2.76
N PHE A 31 3.40 -2.85 2.24
CA PHE A 31 3.52 -3.61 0.99
C PHE A 31 3.29 -2.69 -0.21
N CYS A 32 4.25 -2.63 -1.09
CA CYS A 32 4.14 -2.01 -2.39
C CYS A 32 4.18 -3.13 -3.43
N CYS A 33 3.04 -3.68 -3.78
CA CYS A 33 2.93 -4.87 -4.63
C CYS A 33 1.65 -4.86 -5.48
N LEU A 34 1.54 -5.81 -6.37
CA LEU A 34 0.39 -6.08 -7.24
C LEU A 34 -0.44 -7.24 -6.70
N PRO A 35 -1.72 -7.33 -7.07
CA PRO A 35 -2.59 -6.33 -7.70
C PRO A 35 -3.48 -5.62 -6.67
N ALA A 36 -4.01 -4.47 -7.03
CA ALA A 36 -5.03 -3.76 -6.24
C ALA A 36 -6.47 -4.17 -6.64
N THR A 37 -6.71 -5.47 -6.82
CA THR A 37 -8.04 -5.99 -7.20
C THR A 37 -8.25 -7.42 -6.70
N LYS A 38 -9.51 -7.78 -6.45
CA LYS A 38 -9.95 -9.14 -6.18
C LYS A 38 -10.52 -9.84 -7.44
N LEU A 39 -10.63 -9.13 -8.55
CA LEU A 39 -11.10 -9.73 -9.80
C LEU A 39 -9.95 -10.50 -10.47
N SER A 40 -10.23 -11.67 -11.01
CA SER A 40 -9.28 -12.38 -11.85
C SER A 40 -9.01 -11.62 -13.15
N ILE A 41 -7.88 -11.89 -13.80
CA ILE A 41 -7.53 -11.26 -15.09
C ILE A 41 -8.64 -11.51 -16.11
N ASN A 42 -9.18 -12.71 -16.18
CA ASN A 42 -10.28 -13.06 -17.07
C ASN A 42 -11.56 -12.27 -16.78
N GLN A 43 -11.87 -12.01 -15.49
CA GLN A 43 -13.00 -11.17 -15.11
C GLN A 43 -12.77 -9.71 -15.48
N LEU A 44 -11.54 -9.19 -15.32
CA LEU A 44 -11.18 -7.84 -15.75
C LEU A 44 -11.31 -7.69 -17.26
N ILE A 45 -10.75 -8.62 -18.05
CA ILE A 45 -10.83 -8.61 -19.51
C ILE A 45 -12.29 -8.69 -19.97
N LYS A 46 -13.09 -9.57 -19.38
CA LYS A 46 -14.52 -9.70 -19.71
C LYS A 46 -15.29 -8.41 -19.41
N LYS A 47 -14.95 -7.72 -18.33
CA LYS A 47 -15.70 -6.54 -17.88
C LYS A 47 -15.26 -5.25 -18.57
N PHE A 48 -13.97 -5.08 -18.83
CA PHE A 48 -13.38 -3.82 -19.29
C PHE A 48 -12.67 -3.93 -20.65
N GLY A 49 -12.49 -5.13 -21.17
CA GLY A 49 -11.68 -5.40 -22.35
C GLY A 49 -10.17 -5.50 -22.05
N ILE A 50 -9.44 -6.10 -22.99
CA ILE A 50 -8.00 -6.36 -22.82
C ILE A 50 -7.18 -5.06 -22.73
N ASP A 51 -7.52 -4.04 -23.52
CA ASP A 51 -6.75 -2.79 -23.59
C ASP A 51 -6.85 -1.99 -22.29
N GLU A 52 -8.04 -1.87 -21.71
CA GLU A 52 -8.22 -1.21 -20.40
C GLU A 52 -7.59 -2.01 -19.27
N THR A 53 -7.64 -3.35 -19.35
CA THR A 53 -6.96 -4.21 -18.38
C THR A 53 -5.44 -4.07 -18.47
N LYS A 54 -4.86 -3.93 -19.65
CA LYS A 54 -3.44 -3.62 -19.84
C LYS A 54 -3.07 -2.27 -19.22
N LYS A 55 -3.86 -1.22 -19.44
CA LYS A 55 -3.65 0.10 -18.81
C LYS A 55 -3.70 0.02 -17.30
N PHE A 56 -4.63 -0.77 -16.75
CA PHE A 56 -4.75 -0.99 -15.32
C PHE A 56 -3.47 -1.59 -14.73
N PHE A 57 -2.95 -2.67 -15.32
CA PHE A 57 -1.70 -3.28 -14.83
C PHE A 57 -0.48 -2.39 -15.06
N ALA A 58 -0.38 -1.71 -16.21
CA ALA A 58 0.69 -0.74 -16.47
C ALA A 58 0.71 0.37 -15.41
N SER A 59 -0.44 0.95 -15.08
CA SER A 59 -0.53 2.01 -14.07
C SER A 59 -0.12 1.54 -12.67
N GLN A 60 -0.29 0.26 -12.35
CA GLN A 60 0.16 -0.29 -11.06
C GLN A 60 1.67 -0.49 -11.01
N ILE A 61 2.28 -0.98 -12.10
CA ILE A 61 3.74 -1.04 -12.24
C ILE A 61 4.34 0.37 -12.13
N GLU A 62 3.79 1.33 -12.89
CA GLU A 62 4.20 2.74 -12.80
C GLU A 62 4.08 3.28 -11.37
N GLY A 63 3.05 2.87 -10.62
CA GLY A 63 2.87 3.24 -9.21
C GLY A 63 3.96 2.68 -8.29
N VAL A 64 4.36 1.43 -8.50
CA VAL A 64 5.49 0.79 -7.78
C VAL A 64 6.79 1.51 -8.10
N ASP A 65 7.07 1.77 -9.37
CA ASP A 65 8.28 2.45 -9.83
C ASP A 65 8.33 3.90 -9.33
N LEU A 66 7.19 4.61 -9.37
CA LEU A 66 7.09 5.96 -8.83
C LEU A 66 7.43 5.99 -7.33
N LEU A 67 6.89 5.04 -6.56
CA LEU A 67 7.20 4.99 -5.13
C LEU A 67 8.68 4.68 -4.88
N ALA A 68 9.25 3.75 -5.65
CA ALA A 68 10.68 3.45 -5.58
C ALA A 68 11.56 4.67 -5.93
N SER A 69 11.18 5.42 -6.97
CA SER A 69 11.85 6.66 -7.38
C SER A 69 11.73 7.75 -6.31
N LEU A 70 10.54 7.94 -5.73
CA LEU A 70 10.34 8.93 -4.66
C LEU A 70 11.21 8.64 -3.43
N ILE A 71 11.38 7.35 -3.09
CA ILE A 71 12.28 6.93 -2.00
C ILE A 71 13.73 7.29 -2.35
N ALA A 72 14.18 6.94 -3.55
CA ALA A 72 15.56 7.17 -3.98
C ALA A 72 15.88 8.66 -4.17
N ASP A 73 15.04 9.38 -4.92
CA ASP A 73 15.27 10.78 -5.27
C ASP A 73 15.27 11.73 -4.06
N ASN A 74 14.57 11.34 -2.98
CA ASN A 74 14.49 12.15 -1.77
C ASN A 74 15.31 11.54 -0.60
N ASN A 75 16.12 10.52 -0.86
CA ASN A 75 16.96 9.83 0.14
C ASN A 75 16.17 9.40 1.38
N ILE A 76 14.99 8.79 1.18
CA ILE A 76 14.10 8.42 2.29
C ILE A 76 14.54 7.07 2.88
N GLU A 77 15.02 7.10 4.12
CA GLU A 77 15.36 5.91 4.88
C GLU A 77 14.08 5.26 5.44
N CYS A 78 13.56 4.25 4.73
CA CYS A 78 12.28 3.62 5.07
C CYS A 78 12.36 2.08 5.16
N GLU A 79 13.54 1.52 5.42
CA GLU A 79 13.72 0.06 5.54
C GLU A 79 13.17 -0.71 4.32
N LYS A 80 13.38 -0.16 3.10
CA LYS A 80 12.96 -0.81 1.86
C LYS A 80 13.62 -2.18 1.73
N ILE A 81 12.80 -3.24 1.57
CA ILE A 81 13.27 -4.63 1.57
C ILE A 81 12.44 -5.50 0.61
N GLY A 82 13.06 -6.55 0.07
CA GLY A 82 12.44 -7.44 -0.90
C GLY A 82 12.60 -6.95 -2.34
N THR A 83 12.38 -7.86 -3.29
CA THR A 83 12.52 -7.63 -4.73
C THR A 83 11.27 -8.03 -5.50
N GLY A 84 10.19 -8.30 -4.80
CA GLY A 84 8.91 -8.74 -5.37
C GLY A 84 7.92 -9.07 -4.27
N ASN A 85 6.84 -9.74 -4.65
CA ASN A 85 5.78 -10.22 -3.78
C ASN A 85 5.63 -11.75 -3.92
N LEU A 86 5.22 -12.39 -2.84
CA LEU A 86 4.90 -13.81 -2.79
C LEU A 86 3.41 -13.99 -2.48
N ASP A 87 2.69 -14.67 -3.36
CA ASP A 87 1.32 -15.09 -3.09
C ASP A 87 1.31 -16.60 -2.85
N VAL A 88 0.98 -17.01 -1.61
CA VAL A 88 1.05 -18.40 -1.14
C VAL A 88 -0.29 -19.08 -1.29
N ALA A 89 -0.31 -20.25 -1.92
CA ALA A 89 -1.47 -21.13 -1.97
C ALA A 89 -1.74 -21.70 -0.57
N HIS A 90 -2.87 -21.33 0.04
CA HIS A 90 -3.28 -21.82 1.35
C HIS A 90 -4.01 -23.18 1.31
N HIS A 91 -4.37 -23.64 0.12
CA HIS A 91 -5.05 -24.90 -0.13
C HIS A 91 -4.54 -25.49 -1.47
N PRO A 92 -4.51 -26.83 -1.64
CA PRO A 92 -4.04 -27.44 -2.89
C PRO A 92 -4.74 -26.94 -4.15
N SER A 93 -6.05 -26.66 -4.10
CA SER A 93 -6.80 -26.13 -5.25
C SER A 93 -6.35 -24.72 -5.65
N SER A 94 -5.87 -23.91 -4.71
CA SER A 94 -5.39 -22.56 -4.99
C SER A 94 -4.06 -22.53 -5.74
N SER A 95 -3.32 -23.65 -5.75
CA SER A 95 -2.05 -23.74 -6.47
C SER A 95 -2.21 -23.58 -7.97
N GLU A 96 -3.23 -24.21 -8.55
CA GLU A 96 -3.50 -24.09 -10.00
C GLU A 96 -3.99 -22.69 -10.36
N GLU A 97 -4.85 -22.11 -9.53
CA GLU A 97 -5.33 -20.72 -9.71
C GLU A 97 -4.17 -19.71 -9.70
N LEU A 98 -3.21 -19.87 -8.77
CA LEU A 98 -2.04 -18.99 -8.70
C LEU A 98 -1.06 -19.21 -9.86
N LYS A 99 -0.90 -20.43 -10.34
CA LYS A 99 -0.10 -20.71 -11.54
C LYS A 99 -0.72 -20.06 -12.78
N GLU A 100 -2.03 -20.23 -12.95
CA GLU A 100 -2.78 -19.61 -14.05
C GLU A 100 -2.68 -18.07 -13.98
N TRP A 101 -2.87 -17.50 -12.81
CA TRP A 101 -2.67 -16.08 -12.54
C TRP A 101 -1.27 -15.62 -12.97
N GLY A 102 -0.20 -16.32 -12.56
CA GLY A 102 1.17 -15.96 -12.93
C GLY A 102 1.42 -16.06 -14.43
N ASN A 103 0.91 -17.12 -15.09
CA ASN A 103 0.99 -17.27 -16.54
C ASN A 103 0.27 -16.13 -17.28
N ASP A 104 -0.90 -15.72 -16.80
CA ASP A 104 -1.66 -14.62 -17.38
C ASP A 104 -0.96 -13.26 -17.18
N LEU A 105 -0.34 -13.00 -16.02
CA LEU A 105 0.48 -11.82 -15.79
C LEU A 105 1.62 -11.73 -16.78
N GLN A 106 2.34 -12.80 -17.00
CA GLN A 106 3.46 -12.84 -17.93
C GLN A 106 2.99 -12.71 -19.40
N LYS A 107 1.96 -13.46 -19.77
CA LYS A 107 1.44 -13.51 -21.14
C LYS A 107 0.81 -12.19 -21.60
N HIS A 108 0.01 -11.55 -20.74
CA HIS A 108 -0.78 -10.39 -21.14
C HIS A 108 -0.12 -9.05 -20.83
N PHE A 109 0.73 -9.01 -19.79
CA PHE A 109 1.29 -7.76 -19.27
C PHE A 109 2.81 -7.73 -19.20
N GLY A 110 3.50 -8.85 -19.52
CA GLY A 110 4.96 -8.92 -19.50
C GLY A 110 5.55 -8.87 -18.07
N ILE A 111 4.73 -9.11 -17.05
CA ILE A 111 5.18 -9.11 -15.66
C ILE A 111 5.81 -10.47 -15.34
N ASN A 112 7.07 -10.47 -14.95
CA ASN A 112 7.80 -11.70 -14.62
C ASN A 112 7.23 -12.35 -13.37
N THR A 113 6.95 -13.65 -13.48
CA THR A 113 6.47 -14.47 -12.38
C THR A 113 7.20 -15.82 -12.37
N LYS A 114 7.33 -16.41 -11.19
CA LYS A 114 7.90 -17.75 -11.01
C LYS A 114 7.02 -18.54 -10.04
N TRP A 115 6.50 -19.69 -10.50
CA TRP A 115 5.90 -20.66 -9.60
C TRP A 115 6.99 -21.35 -8.78
N ILE A 116 6.76 -21.46 -7.48
CA ILE A 116 7.65 -22.10 -6.50
C ILE A 116 6.86 -23.24 -5.87
N PRO A 117 7.19 -24.51 -6.17
CA PRO A 117 6.55 -25.67 -5.55
C PRO A 117 6.68 -25.67 -4.03
N LYS A 118 5.80 -26.40 -3.35
CA LYS A 118 5.79 -26.46 -1.88
C LYS A 118 7.14 -26.79 -1.28
N GLU A 119 7.81 -27.80 -1.80
CA GLU A 119 9.10 -28.28 -1.28
C GLU A 119 10.21 -27.21 -1.46
N GLU A 120 10.22 -26.53 -2.61
CA GLU A 120 11.14 -25.42 -2.85
C GLU A 120 10.82 -24.23 -1.95
N PHE A 121 9.52 -23.94 -1.76
CA PHE A 121 9.11 -22.82 -0.90
C PHE A 121 9.39 -23.09 0.59
N ASP A 122 9.29 -24.32 1.06
CA ASP A 122 9.71 -24.72 2.39
C ASP A 122 11.19 -24.41 2.65
N GLU A 123 12.03 -24.39 1.58
CA GLU A 123 13.47 -24.11 1.68
C GLU A 123 13.82 -22.62 1.58
N ILE A 124 13.06 -21.81 0.87
CA ILE A 124 13.40 -20.39 0.61
C ILE A 124 12.44 -19.38 1.26
N GLY A 125 11.24 -19.84 1.60
CA GLY A 125 10.16 -19.02 2.18
C GLY A 125 9.96 -19.31 3.66
N HIS A 126 9.01 -20.16 3.95
CA HIS A 126 8.73 -20.68 5.30
C HIS A 126 7.99 -22.02 5.22
N GLN A 127 8.08 -22.79 6.29
CA GLN A 127 7.30 -24.03 6.44
C GLN A 127 5.93 -23.75 7.08
N SER A 128 4.90 -24.42 6.56
CA SER A 128 3.55 -24.40 7.12
C SER A 128 2.74 -25.59 6.64
N THR A 129 1.80 -26.05 7.44
CA THR A 129 0.81 -27.07 7.06
C THR A 129 -0.23 -26.54 6.07
N GLU A 130 -0.38 -25.23 5.99
CA GLU A 130 -1.30 -24.51 5.09
C GLU A 130 -0.54 -23.73 4.00
N GLN A 131 0.54 -24.31 3.50
CA GLN A 131 1.35 -23.80 2.40
C GLN A 131 1.48 -24.88 1.34
N PHE A 132 1.05 -24.61 0.10
CA PHE A 132 1.00 -25.54 -1.04
C PHE A 132 1.73 -24.99 -2.27
N GLY A 133 2.77 -24.21 -2.06
CA GLY A 133 3.53 -23.49 -3.07
C GLY A 133 3.17 -22.01 -3.11
N ALA A 134 3.93 -21.26 -3.89
CA ALA A 134 3.76 -19.84 -4.03
C ALA A 134 4.03 -19.36 -5.45
N ILE A 135 3.42 -18.26 -5.84
CA ILE A 135 3.85 -17.50 -7.02
C ILE A 135 4.68 -16.31 -6.56
N PHE A 136 5.88 -16.18 -7.08
CA PHE A 136 6.70 -14.96 -6.93
C PHE A 136 6.40 -14.05 -8.11
N THR A 137 6.09 -12.79 -7.83
CA THR A 137 5.92 -11.74 -8.83
C THR A 137 7.08 -10.75 -8.68
N GLU A 138 7.86 -10.58 -9.74
CA GLU A 138 9.04 -9.70 -9.77
C GLU A 138 8.62 -8.22 -9.90
N ALA A 139 7.72 -7.79 -9.01
CA ALA A 139 7.26 -6.41 -8.93
C ALA A 139 6.85 -6.11 -7.50
N GLY A 140 7.49 -5.10 -6.91
CA GLY A 140 7.16 -4.65 -5.56
C GLY A 140 8.28 -4.83 -4.55
N PHE A 141 7.99 -4.41 -3.35
CA PHE A 141 8.87 -4.46 -2.18
C PHE A 141 8.04 -4.22 -0.91
N ALA A 142 8.68 -4.34 0.25
CA ALA A 142 8.09 -3.88 1.51
C ALA A 142 8.92 -2.72 2.08
N MET A 143 8.29 -1.91 2.92
CA MET A 143 8.94 -0.79 3.60
C MET A 143 8.31 -0.52 4.97
N ASN A 144 8.92 0.35 5.74
CA ASN A 144 8.32 0.94 6.93
C ASN A 144 7.47 2.15 6.51
N PRO A 145 6.12 2.05 6.55
CA PRO A 145 5.25 3.11 6.03
C PRO A 145 5.33 4.41 6.83
N MET A 146 5.59 4.33 8.14
CA MET A 146 5.75 5.53 8.97
C MET A 146 7.08 6.24 8.66
N ALA A 147 8.17 5.50 8.52
CA ALA A 147 9.46 6.06 8.15
C ALA A 147 9.41 6.70 6.75
N PHE A 148 8.78 6.00 5.78
CA PHE A 148 8.52 6.58 4.45
C PHE A 148 7.74 7.89 4.54
N LEU A 149 6.62 7.90 5.28
CA LEU A 149 5.76 9.06 5.36
C LEU A 149 6.46 10.27 6.01
N ASN A 150 7.28 10.04 7.04
CA ASN A 150 8.07 11.09 7.68
C ASN A 150 9.09 11.69 6.70
N GLY A 151 9.83 10.85 5.99
CA GLY A 151 10.76 11.32 4.96
C GLY A 151 10.05 12.05 3.81
N PHE A 152 8.90 11.53 3.38
CA PHE A 152 8.12 12.16 2.31
C PHE A 152 7.44 13.46 2.73
N ALA A 153 7.10 13.60 4.02
CA ALA A 153 6.62 14.87 4.58
C ALA A 153 7.72 15.95 4.50
N ASN A 154 8.97 15.61 4.89
CA ASN A 154 10.10 16.51 4.76
C ASN A 154 10.32 16.90 3.29
N ALA A 155 10.39 15.94 2.38
CA ALA A 155 10.49 16.22 0.94
C ALA A 155 9.34 17.09 0.41
N THR A 156 8.16 16.99 1.01
CA THR A 156 7.00 17.83 0.65
C THR A 156 7.19 19.29 1.11
N VAL A 157 7.78 19.50 2.27
CA VAL A 157 8.14 20.84 2.76
C VAL A 157 9.26 21.43 1.89
N ASP A 158 10.28 20.65 1.57
CA ASP A 158 11.39 21.06 0.71
C ASP A 158 10.91 21.44 -0.71
N ALA A 159 9.82 20.80 -1.18
CA ALA A 159 9.15 21.18 -2.42
C ALA A 159 8.30 22.45 -2.33
N GLY A 160 8.24 23.12 -1.16
CA GLY A 160 7.56 24.40 -0.93
C GLY A 160 6.14 24.30 -0.39
N ALA A 161 5.64 23.12 -0.03
CA ALA A 161 4.34 22.99 0.62
C ALA A 161 4.42 23.28 2.13
N GLN A 162 3.32 23.74 2.70
CA GLN A 162 3.17 23.96 4.14
C GLN A 162 2.30 22.84 4.73
N LEU A 163 2.79 22.17 5.77
CA LEU A 163 2.11 21.06 6.42
C LEU A 163 1.68 21.46 7.84
N TYR A 164 0.41 21.24 8.16
CA TYR A 164 -0.19 21.55 9.45
C TYR A 164 -0.78 20.28 10.08
N SER A 165 -0.15 19.79 11.15
CA SER A 165 -0.68 18.73 12.00
C SER A 165 -1.71 19.25 12.98
N HIS A 166 -2.50 18.37 13.60
CA HIS A 166 -3.55 18.71 14.58
C HIS A 166 -4.54 19.78 14.10
N SER A 167 -4.73 19.86 12.78
CA SER A 167 -5.54 20.87 12.11
C SER A 167 -6.79 20.27 11.47
N ARG A 168 -7.58 19.55 12.27
CA ARG A 168 -8.85 18.93 11.82
C ARG A 168 -9.79 20.00 11.27
N VAL A 169 -10.21 19.84 10.01
CA VAL A 169 -11.25 20.67 9.40
C VAL A 169 -12.59 20.30 10.02
N LYS A 170 -13.22 21.23 10.74
CA LYS A 170 -14.51 21.06 11.41
C LYS A 170 -15.68 21.59 10.59
N LYS A 171 -15.43 22.55 9.71
CA LYS A 171 -16.44 23.16 8.85
C LYS A 171 -15.83 23.57 7.52
N TRP A 172 -16.59 23.38 6.46
CA TRP A 172 -16.24 23.82 5.12
C TRP A 172 -17.34 24.73 4.57
N GLU A 173 -16.97 25.96 4.30
CA GLU A 173 -17.85 26.97 3.70
C GLU A 173 -17.39 27.31 2.29
N ARG A 174 -18.29 27.74 1.44
CA ARG A 174 -18.00 28.24 0.11
C ARG A 174 -18.77 29.51 -0.18
N ASN A 175 -18.03 30.58 -0.38
CA ASN A 175 -18.55 31.86 -0.87
C ASN A 175 -17.55 32.41 -1.90
N GLY A 176 -17.74 31.98 -3.16
CA GLY A 176 -16.72 32.15 -4.19
C GLY A 176 -15.52 31.20 -3.96
N LYS A 177 -14.71 31.49 -2.97
CA LYS A 177 -13.60 30.64 -2.49
C LYS A 177 -14.05 29.62 -1.45
N HIS A 178 -13.23 28.59 -1.26
CA HIS A 178 -13.40 27.63 -0.17
C HIS A 178 -12.79 28.19 1.11
N LYS A 179 -13.51 28.06 2.24
CA LYS A 179 -13.00 28.39 3.57
C LYS A 179 -13.09 27.14 4.44
N LEU A 180 -11.94 26.63 4.86
CA LEU A 180 -11.79 25.49 5.77
C LEU A 180 -11.54 26.06 7.18
N ILE A 181 -12.36 25.62 8.15
CA ILE A 181 -12.31 26.10 9.53
C ILE A 181 -11.84 24.96 10.42
N THR A 182 -10.77 25.21 11.14
CA THR A 182 -10.22 24.33 12.19
C THR A 182 -10.54 24.90 13.58
N GLU A 183 -10.02 24.28 14.63
CA GLU A 183 -10.17 24.78 15.99
C GLU A 183 -9.40 26.07 16.23
N GLU A 184 -8.19 26.18 15.67
CA GLU A 184 -7.25 27.26 15.92
C GLU A 184 -7.25 28.35 14.82
N GLY A 185 -7.97 28.14 13.72
CA GLY A 185 -7.98 29.11 12.64
C GLY A 185 -8.79 28.71 11.41
N SER A 186 -8.55 29.40 10.33
CA SER A 186 -9.18 29.10 9.05
C SER A 186 -8.24 29.31 7.88
N LEU A 187 -8.47 28.55 6.82
CA LEU A 187 -7.76 28.63 5.54
C LEU A 187 -8.73 28.95 4.43
N THR A 188 -8.45 29.98 3.64
CA THR A 188 -9.20 30.29 2.41
C THR A 188 -8.37 29.89 1.19
N CYS A 189 -8.97 29.17 0.24
CA CYS A 189 -8.29 28.67 -0.96
C CYS A 189 -9.22 28.60 -2.16
N ASP A 190 -8.64 28.51 -3.35
CA ASP A 190 -9.37 28.39 -4.61
C ASP A 190 -9.76 26.94 -4.91
N LYS A 191 -8.95 25.97 -4.44
CA LYS A 191 -9.16 24.53 -4.69
C LYS A 191 -8.91 23.73 -3.42
N VAL A 192 -9.72 22.68 -3.22
CA VAL A 192 -9.58 21.73 -2.12
C VAL A 192 -9.44 20.32 -2.69
N VAL A 193 -8.42 19.60 -2.22
CA VAL A 193 -8.27 18.18 -2.46
C VAL A 193 -8.59 17.45 -1.16
N VAL A 194 -9.63 16.62 -1.16
CA VAL A 194 -10.02 15.80 -0.01
C VAL A 194 -9.32 14.46 -0.13
N ALA A 195 -8.41 14.17 0.80
CA ALA A 195 -7.61 12.96 0.85
C ALA A 195 -7.75 12.23 2.20
N THR A 196 -8.92 12.36 2.83
CA THR A 196 -9.20 11.86 4.18
C THR A 196 -9.66 10.39 4.22
N ASN A 197 -9.86 9.76 3.05
CA ASN A 197 -10.24 8.36 2.88
C ASN A 197 -11.36 7.94 3.87
N GLY A 198 -11.26 6.80 4.53
CA GLY A 198 -12.24 6.29 5.49
C GLY A 198 -12.46 7.14 6.74
N TYR A 199 -11.66 8.19 6.95
CA TYR A 199 -11.83 9.17 8.04
C TYR A 199 -12.59 10.42 7.62
N THR A 200 -13.14 10.45 6.41
CA THR A 200 -13.93 11.58 5.92
C THR A 200 -15.20 11.73 6.74
N ASP A 201 -15.40 12.92 7.32
CA ASP A 201 -16.64 13.25 8.01
C ASP A 201 -17.73 13.57 6.97
N GLU A 202 -18.77 12.75 6.94
CA GLU A 202 -19.87 12.88 5.98
C GLU A 202 -20.63 14.20 6.13
N SER A 203 -20.61 14.81 7.32
CA SER A 203 -21.25 16.10 7.59
C SER A 203 -20.48 17.29 7.05
N LEU A 204 -19.20 17.11 6.72
CA LEU A 204 -18.30 18.18 6.29
C LEU A 204 -18.74 18.83 4.96
N HIS A 205 -19.28 18.03 4.05
CA HIS A 205 -19.79 18.50 2.77
C HIS A 205 -20.84 17.53 2.22
N PRO A 206 -21.96 18.01 1.62
CA PRO A 206 -23.05 17.15 1.12
C PRO A 206 -22.60 16.07 0.12
N SER A 207 -21.49 16.30 -0.60
CA SER A 207 -20.95 15.30 -1.54
C SER A 207 -20.42 14.03 -0.88
N PHE A 208 -20.23 14.00 0.44
CA PHE A 208 -19.71 12.84 1.16
C PHE A 208 -20.78 11.97 1.79
N ALA A 209 -21.98 12.53 1.98
CA ALA A 209 -23.07 11.83 2.64
C ALA A 209 -23.42 10.51 1.93
N ASN A 210 -23.42 9.41 2.69
CA ASN A 210 -23.74 8.05 2.23
C ASN A 210 -22.86 7.56 1.05
N ARG A 211 -21.60 7.97 0.98
CA ARG A 211 -20.67 7.61 -0.10
C ARG A 211 -19.60 6.62 0.30
N MET A 212 -19.35 6.44 1.59
CA MET A 212 -18.26 5.60 2.08
C MET A 212 -18.71 4.71 3.24
N ILE A 213 -18.22 3.48 3.22
CA ILE A 213 -18.32 2.56 4.35
C ILE A 213 -16.87 2.24 4.77
N PRO A 214 -16.42 2.73 5.94
CA PRO A 214 -15.09 2.41 6.45
C PRO A 214 -15.05 0.94 6.90
N VAL A 215 -14.02 0.21 6.45
CA VAL A 215 -13.76 -1.17 6.86
C VAL A 215 -12.45 -1.19 7.62
N LEU A 216 -12.45 -1.82 8.80
CA LEU A 216 -11.25 -2.00 9.60
C LEU A 216 -10.43 -3.17 9.09
N SER A 217 -9.14 -2.95 8.89
CA SER A 217 -8.12 -3.98 8.75
C SER A 217 -7.21 -3.93 9.97
N ASN A 218 -6.92 -5.07 10.55
CA ASN A 218 -6.11 -5.17 11.76
C ASN A 218 -4.71 -5.69 11.42
N ILE A 219 -3.72 -5.09 12.06
CA ILE A 219 -2.32 -5.50 11.94
C ILE A 219 -1.78 -5.72 13.36
N ILE A 220 -1.09 -6.82 13.55
CA ILE A 220 -0.28 -7.09 14.73
C ILE A 220 1.19 -7.12 14.36
N VAL A 221 2.03 -6.70 15.30
CA VAL A 221 3.48 -6.81 15.21
C VAL A 221 3.96 -7.48 16.48
N THR A 222 4.79 -8.51 16.34
CA THR A 222 5.35 -9.24 17.49
C THR A 222 6.38 -8.39 18.25
N ARG A 223 6.78 -8.85 19.42
CA ARG A 223 8.07 -8.45 19.97
C ARG A 223 9.20 -8.81 18.98
N GLU A 224 10.36 -8.29 19.24
CA GLU A 224 11.56 -8.78 18.56
C GLU A 224 11.74 -10.29 18.84
N MET A 225 11.99 -11.04 17.80
CA MET A 225 12.18 -12.49 17.82
C MET A 225 13.66 -12.81 17.60
N SER A 226 14.12 -13.89 18.20
CA SER A 226 15.48 -14.36 17.97
C SER A 226 15.61 -15.06 16.61
N GLU A 227 16.83 -15.15 16.09
CA GLU A 227 17.09 -15.93 14.86
C GLU A 227 16.70 -17.42 15.01
N ASP A 228 16.79 -17.97 16.23
CA ASP A 228 16.39 -19.36 16.46
C ASP A 228 14.88 -19.54 16.39
N GLU A 229 14.08 -18.56 16.81
CA GLU A 229 12.63 -18.57 16.62
C GLU A 229 12.26 -18.55 15.14
N PHE A 230 12.96 -17.78 14.30
CA PHE A 230 12.78 -17.82 12.85
C PHE A 230 13.22 -19.14 12.23
N LYS A 231 14.33 -19.73 12.70
CA LYS A 231 14.78 -21.05 12.24
C LYS A 231 13.78 -22.16 12.58
N MET A 232 13.15 -22.12 13.76
CA MET A 232 12.11 -23.09 14.14
C MET A 232 10.93 -23.11 13.17
N GLN A 233 10.61 -21.98 12.55
CA GLN A 233 9.56 -21.86 11.54
C GLN A 233 10.11 -21.98 10.11
N ASN A 234 11.40 -22.23 9.97
CA ASN A 234 12.14 -22.17 8.71
C ASN A 234 11.82 -20.91 7.88
N TYR A 235 11.62 -19.76 8.57
CA TYR A 235 11.24 -18.50 7.93
C TYR A 235 12.49 -17.77 7.41
N LYS A 236 12.69 -17.75 6.11
CA LYS A 236 13.91 -17.25 5.45
C LYS A 236 13.69 -16.02 4.59
N THR A 237 12.51 -15.90 3.96
CA THR A 237 12.26 -14.81 3.02
C THR A 237 12.06 -13.47 3.71
N LEU A 238 12.51 -12.43 3.04
CA LEU A 238 12.24 -11.02 3.40
C LEU A 238 11.21 -10.35 2.46
N ASN A 239 10.76 -11.07 1.44
CA ASN A 239 9.69 -10.59 0.57
C ASN A 239 8.37 -10.53 1.32
N PRO A 240 7.51 -9.54 1.03
CA PRO A 240 6.14 -9.52 1.53
C PRO A 240 5.35 -10.73 1.02
N ILE A 241 4.54 -11.30 1.89
CA ILE A 241 3.74 -12.49 1.59
C ILE A 241 2.26 -12.16 1.78
N CYS A 242 1.45 -12.51 0.78
CA CYS A 242 0.00 -12.63 0.89
C CYS A 242 -0.40 -14.11 0.71
N ASN A 243 -1.55 -14.52 1.21
CA ASN A 243 -2.09 -15.83 0.88
C ASN A 243 -3.32 -15.74 -0.02
N SER A 244 -3.73 -16.86 -0.59
CA SER A 244 -4.82 -16.93 -1.56
C SER A 244 -6.23 -17.00 -0.94
N ARG A 245 -6.41 -16.68 0.35
CA ARG A 245 -7.73 -16.61 0.99
C ARG A 245 -8.55 -15.44 0.48
N GLU A 246 -9.87 -15.56 0.52
CA GLU A 246 -10.80 -14.46 0.21
C GLU A 246 -10.57 -13.27 1.14
N ILE A 247 -10.55 -13.50 2.45
CA ILE A 247 -10.02 -12.57 3.44
C ILE A 247 -8.55 -12.96 3.63
N LEU A 248 -7.69 -12.36 2.83
CA LEU A 248 -6.29 -12.73 2.75
C LEU A 248 -5.55 -12.43 4.05
N TYR A 249 -4.61 -13.30 4.39
CA TYR A 249 -3.60 -12.99 5.37
C TYR A 249 -2.38 -12.43 4.66
N TYR A 250 -1.82 -11.36 5.22
CA TYR A 250 -0.58 -10.78 4.74
C TYR A 250 0.42 -10.67 5.89
N TYR A 251 1.65 -11.02 5.61
CA TYR A 251 2.68 -11.07 6.67
C TYR A 251 4.07 -10.91 6.07
N ARG A 252 4.99 -10.47 6.92
CA ARG A 252 6.39 -10.36 6.58
C ARG A 252 7.29 -10.33 7.81
N ARG A 253 8.54 -10.76 7.66
CA ARG A 253 9.61 -10.45 8.60
C ARG A 253 10.07 -9.01 8.35
N MET A 254 10.19 -8.24 9.41
CA MET A 254 10.70 -6.87 9.37
C MET A 254 12.22 -6.88 9.62
N PRO A 255 12.99 -5.88 9.15
CA PRO A 255 14.42 -5.75 9.44
C PRO A 255 14.75 -5.75 10.95
N SER A 256 13.81 -5.32 11.78
CA SER A 256 13.89 -5.34 13.25
C SER A 256 13.65 -6.71 13.89
N ASN A 257 13.71 -7.80 13.12
CA ASN A 257 13.41 -9.16 13.60
C ASN A 257 12.03 -9.30 14.27
N ARG A 258 11.05 -8.60 13.77
CA ARG A 258 9.65 -8.73 14.18
C ARG A 258 8.84 -9.34 13.05
N MET A 259 7.79 -10.09 13.40
CA MET A 259 6.78 -10.48 12.43
C MET A 259 5.65 -9.48 12.43
N LEU A 260 5.30 -9.01 11.23
CA LEU A 260 4.07 -8.30 10.98
C LEU A 260 3.07 -9.27 10.37
N PHE A 261 1.85 -9.25 10.87
CA PHE A 261 0.75 -10.06 10.38
C PHE A 261 -0.54 -9.23 10.36
N GLY A 262 -1.31 -9.34 9.29
CA GLY A 262 -2.59 -8.66 9.17
C GLY A 262 -3.59 -9.41 8.32
N THR A 263 -4.85 -8.96 8.39
CA THR A 263 -5.97 -9.51 7.64
C THR A 263 -7.00 -8.43 7.35
#